data_90d1faf5fb775f3d904009c198259053
#
_entry.id   90d1faf5fb775f3d904009c198259053
#
_cell.length_a   1.000
_cell.length_b   1.000
_cell.length_c   1.000
_cell.angle_alpha   90.00
_cell.angle_beta   90.00
_cell.angle_gamma   90.00
#
_symmetry.space_group_name_H-M   'P 1'
#
loop_
_entity.id
_entity.type
_entity.pdbx_description
1 polymer ?
#
loop_
_entity_poly.entity_id
_entity_poly.type
_entity_poly.pdbx_seq_one_letter_code
_entity_poly.pdbx_strand_id
1 'polypeptide(L)'
;MKPDKNMKRVVGGQRYNVASSTLLAHNEYWDGSNFERGGRNTFLYKTRGGAYFRVSCTQWQGERDTLTPIDMDEAKALYESLREHEAEYKDAFDAVVEEATGGRPTYYDQAMKQTALWLPEEMITWLKNQPGTMSETIRDLIKAAMS
;
A
#
# COMPACT_ATOMS: atom_id res chain seq x y z
N MET A 1 20.41 12.89 3.12
CA MET A 1 20.13 13.07 4.56
C MET A 1 19.60 11.76 5.13
N LYS A 2 20.08 11.38 6.28
CA LYS A 2 19.63 10.15 6.94
C LYS A 2 18.97 10.51 8.29
N PRO A 3 17.98 9.71 8.74
CA PRO A 3 17.39 9.93 10.05
C PRO A 3 18.43 9.80 11.16
N ASP A 4 18.25 10.59 12.22
CA ASP A 4 19.04 10.46 13.45
C ASP A 4 18.75 9.09 14.07
N LYS A 5 19.81 8.33 14.38
CA LYS A 5 19.70 7.02 15.04
C LYS A 5 19.05 7.10 16.42
N ASN A 6 19.09 8.25 17.05
CA ASN A 6 18.48 8.47 18.37
C ASN A 6 17.03 8.93 18.27
N MET A 7 16.49 9.11 17.08
CA MET A 7 15.10 9.53 16.89
C MET A 7 14.15 8.46 17.39
N LYS A 8 13.28 8.84 18.30
CA LYS A 8 12.27 7.95 18.87
C LYS A 8 11.05 8.74 19.32
N ARG A 9 9.89 8.07 19.32
CA ARG A 9 8.63 8.66 19.76
C ARG A 9 7.73 7.59 20.35
N VAL A 10 6.97 7.94 21.37
CA VAL A 10 5.93 7.07 21.95
C VAL A 10 4.58 7.65 21.58
N VAL A 11 3.74 6.84 20.90
CA VAL A 11 2.40 7.22 20.48
C VAL A 11 1.45 6.06 20.76
N GLY A 12 0.36 6.33 21.48
CA GLY A 12 -0.63 5.30 21.80
C GLY A 12 -0.07 4.11 22.58
N GLY A 13 0.93 4.33 23.43
CA GLY A 13 1.58 3.27 24.19
C GLY A 13 2.62 2.46 23.42
N GLN A 14 2.80 2.73 22.12
CA GLN A 14 3.82 2.08 21.31
C GLN A 14 5.04 2.97 21.11
N ARG A 15 6.21 2.36 21.18
CA ARG A 15 7.48 3.03 20.94
C ARG A 15 7.92 2.85 19.50
N TYR A 16 8.24 3.96 18.85
CA TYR A 16 8.80 4.00 17.51
C TYR A 16 10.23 4.50 17.61
N ASN A 17 11.20 3.68 17.24
CA ASN A 17 12.61 3.97 17.41
C ASN A 17 13.39 3.59 16.14
N VAL A 18 14.05 4.55 15.52
CA VAL A 18 14.84 4.33 14.31
C VAL A 18 15.94 3.29 14.53
N ALA A 19 16.63 3.35 15.67
CA ALA A 19 17.77 2.47 15.95
C ALA A 19 17.39 0.98 16.03
N SER A 20 16.18 0.66 16.48
CA SER A 20 15.71 -0.73 16.63
C SER A 20 14.75 -1.18 15.54
N SER A 21 14.48 -0.34 14.56
CA SER A 21 13.55 -0.63 13.47
C SER A 21 14.28 -0.96 12.18
N THR A 22 13.57 -1.60 11.26
CA THR A 22 14.11 -1.99 9.96
C THR A 22 13.70 -0.96 8.91
N LEU A 23 14.68 -0.42 8.19
CA LEU A 23 14.42 0.46 7.05
C LEU A 23 13.88 -0.35 5.89
N LEU A 24 12.71 0.01 5.39
CA LEU A 24 12.05 -0.68 4.28
C LEU A 24 12.28 0.00 2.94
N ALA A 25 12.17 1.32 2.90
CA ALA A 25 12.31 2.10 1.68
C ALA A 25 12.63 3.55 2.00
N HIS A 26 13.21 4.24 1.02
CA HIS A 26 13.54 5.66 1.16
C HIS A 26 13.69 6.32 -0.21
N ASN A 27 13.81 7.63 -0.20
CA ASN A 27 14.13 8.40 -1.38
C ASN A 27 15.37 9.30 -1.17
N GLU A 28 16.30 8.85 -0.33
CA GLU A 28 17.55 9.54 -0.15
C GLU A 28 18.30 9.61 -1.48
N TYR A 29 18.73 10.79 -1.84
CA TYR A 29 19.46 11.02 -3.07
C TYR A 29 20.39 12.22 -2.92
N TRP A 30 21.56 12.13 -3.50
CA TRP A 30 22.54 13.20 -3.56
C TRP A 30 23.08 13.27 -4.99
N ASP A 31 22.88 14.41 -5.68
CA ASP A 31 23.27 14.59 -7.06
C ASP A 31 24.70 15.10 -7.25
N GLY A 32 25.44 15.24 -6.16
CA GLY A 32 26.78 15.85 -6.12
C GLY A 32 26.76 17.29 -5.63
N SER A 33 25.60 17.90 -5.55
CA SER A 33 25.43 19.29 -5.11
C SER A 33 24.25 19.48 -4.18
N ASN A 34 23.15 18.80 -4.43
CA ASN A 34 21.91 18.95 -3.66
C ASN A 34 21.27 17.60 -3.34
N PHE A 35 20.60 17.56 -2.21
CA PHE A 35 19.68 16.45 -1.90
C PHE A 35 18.45 16.55 -2.79
N GLU A 36 17.96 15.41 -3.22
CA GLU A 36 16.78 15.36 -4.06
C GLU A 36 15.54 15.87 -3.31
N ARG A 37 14.49 16.14 -4.04
CA ARG A 37 13.18 16.60 -3.57
C ARG A 37 13.20 17.90 -2.79
N GLY A 38 13.98 18.84 -3.28
CA GLY A 38 14.05 20.18 -2.69
C GLY A 38 14.61 20.17 -1.28
N GLY A 39 15.50 19.22 -0.97
CA GLY A 39 16.13 19.13 0.34
C GLY A 39 15.32 18.39 1.38
N ARG A 40 14.36 17.57 0.95
CA ARG A 40 13.56 16.73 1.82
C ARG A 40 13.65 15.27 1.40
N ASN A 41 13.83 14.39 2.38
CA ASN A 41 13.85 12.96 2.14
C ASN A 41 12.89 12.23 3.09
N THR A 42 12.33 11.12 2.62
CA THR A 42 11.37 10.32 3.35
C THR A 42 11.90 8.91 3.52
N PHE A 43 11.71 8.35 4.71
CA PHE A 43 12.15 7.02 5.09
C PHE A 43 10.99 6.24 5.69
N LEU A 44 10.79 5.00 5.25
CA LEU A 44 9.77 4.10 5.77
C LEU A 44 10.42 3.02 6.62
N TYR A 45 9.96 2.87 7.85
CA TYR A 45 10.46 1.90 8.82
C TYR A 45 9.37 0.96 9.31
N LYS A 46 9.80 -0.23 9.70
CA LYS A 46 8.96 -1.22 10.40
C LYS A 46 9.60 -1.53 11.76
N THR A 47 8.83 -1.41 12.83
CA THR A 47 9.28 -1.77 14.17
C THR A 47 9.40 -3.29 14.33
N ARG A 48 10.09 -3.74 15.36
CA ARG A 48 10.17 -5.18 15.70
C ARG A 48 8.80 -5.78 15.98
N GLY A 49 7.87 -4.99 16.49
CA GLY A 49 6.50 -5.42 16.77
C GLY A 49 5.58 -5.42 15.55
N GLY A 50 6.06 -5.00 14.38
CA GLY A 50 5.28 -4.99 13.15
C GLY A 50 4.51 -3.70 12.86
N ALA A 51 4.75 -2.63 13.60
CA ALA A 51 4.17 -1.32 13.32
C ALA A 51 5.02 -0.56 12.30
N TYR A 52 4.39 0.36 11.58
CA TYR A 52 5.06 1.17 10.55
C TYR A 52 5.12 2.63 10.97
N PHE A 53 6.18 3.30 10.55
CA PHE A 53 6.29 4.74 10.72
C PHE A 53 7.11 5.36 9.61
N ARG A 54 6.87 6.65 9.39
CA ARG A 54 7.57 7.46 8.41
C ARG A 54 8.46 8.46 9.12
N VAL A 55 9.69 8.61 8.64
CA VAL A 55 10.58 9.70 9.06
C VAL A 55 10.75 10.64 7.87
N SER A 56 10.53 11.92 8.11
CA SER A 56 10.77 12.97 7.12
C SER A 56 11.95 13.81 7.58
N CYS A 57 13.00 13.82 6.78
CA CYS A 57 14.20 14.61 7.03
C CYS A 57 14.22 15.84 6.14
N THR A 58 14.70 16.96 6.66
CA THR A 58 14.77 18.22 5.95
C THR A 58 16.11 18.91 6.20
N GLN A 59 16.64 19.56 5.17
CA GLN A 59 17.81 20.42 5.29
C GLN A 59 17.45 21.88 5.50
N TRP A 60 16.16 22.22 5.41
CA TRP A 60 15.73 23.61 5.46
C TRP A 60 15.75 24.18 6.87
N GLN A 61 16.29 25.38 7.01
CA GLN A 61 16.32 26.10 8.25
C GLN A 61 14.89 26.44 8.69
N GLY A 62 14.56 26.21 9.96
CA GLY A 62 13.20 26.39 10.48
C GLY A 62 12.29 25.17 10.37
N GLU A 63 12.68 24.16 9.60
CA GLU A 63 11.97 22.87 9.56
C GLU A 63 12.68 21.87 10.47
N ARG A 64 11.95 20.88 10.97
CA ARG A 64 12.48 19.81 11.81
C ARG A 64 12.20 18.46 11.19
N ASP A 65 13.10 17.52 11.42
CA ASP A 65 12.85 16.13 11.09
C ASP A 65 11.70 15.61 11.96
N THR A 66 10.81 14.84 11.34
CA THR A 66 9.61 14.32 12.00
C THR A 66 9.52 12.82 11.86
N LEU A 67 9.00 12.17 12.92
CA LEU A 67 8.65 10.76 12.95
C LEU A 67 7.14 10.66 13.12
N THR A 68 6.47 10.03 12.18
CA THR A 68 5.00 9.91 12.17
C THR A 68 4.59 8.44 12.03
N PRO A 69 3.89 7.87 13.02
CA PRO A 69 3.31 6.54 12.87
C PRO A 69 2.29 6.52 11.74
N ILE A 70 2.27 5.43 10.97
CA ILE A 70 1.33 5.22 9.86
C ILE A 70 0.76 3.81 9.94
N ASP A 71 -0.39 3.59 9.32
CA ASP A 71 -0.99 2.27 9.23
C ASP A 71 -0.38 1.46 8.08
N MET A 72 -0.79 0.20 7.95
CA MET A 72 -0.27 -0.70 6.92
C MET A 72 -0.61 -0.21 5.51
N ASP A 73 -1.80 0.33 5.28
CA ASP A 73 -2.21 0.80 3.96
C ASP A 73 -1.40 2.02 3.53
N GLU A 74 -1.19 2.96 4.42
CA GLU A 74 -0.31 4.12 4.19
C GLU A 74 1.14 3.68 3.97
N ALA A 75 1.61 2.69 4.73
CA ALA A 75 2.96 2.15 4.58
C ALA A 75 3.16 1.49 3.21
N LYS A 76 2.19 0.72 2.74
CA LYS A 76 2.24 0.11 1.40
C LYS A 76 2.27 1.16 0.30
N ALA A 77 1.42 2.19 0.39
CA ALA A 77 1.39 3.28 -0.56
C ALA A 77 2.71 4.06 -0.56
N LEU A 78 3.27 4.32 0.61
CA LEU A 78 4.55 4.99 0.74
C LEU A 78 5.69 4.15 0.16
N TYR A 79 5.73 2.85 0.43
CA TYR A 79 6.72 1.93 -0.13
C TYR A 79 6.72 1.98 -1.66
N GLU A 80 5.56 1.94 -2.27
CA GLU A 80 5.43 2.01 -3.73
C GLU A 80 5.89 3.34 -4.31
N SER A 81 5.72 4.44 -3.56
CA SER A 81 6.11 5.78 -3.99
C SER A 81 7.60 6.08 -3.84
N LEU A 82 8.30 5.35 -2.98
CA LEU A 82 9.72 5.58 -2.72
C LEU A 82 10.59 4.82 -3.74
N ARG A 83 11.70 5.43 -4.13
CA ARG A 83 12.56 4.91 -5.20
C ARG A 83 13.45 3.75 -4.78
N GLU A 84 13.98 3.83 -3.58
CA GLU A 84 14.96 2.87 -3.08
C GLU A 84 14.30 1.93 -2.07
N HIS A 85 14.28 0.64 -2.39
CA HIS A 85 13.72 -0.38 -1.52
C HIS A 85 14.85 -1.17 -0.88
N GLU A 86 14.93 -1.14 0.45
CA GLU A 86 15.91 -1.88 1.24
C GLU A 86 15.40 -3.27 1.64
N ALA A 87 14.09 -3.46 1.60
CA ALA A 87 13.44 -4.74 1.85
C ALA A 87 12.49 -5.07 0.71
N GLU A 88 12.33 -6.36 0.42
CA GLU A 88 11.33 -6.80 -0.55
C GLU A 88 9.92 -6.60 0.02
N TYR A 89 8.95 -6.36 -0.86
CA TYR A 89 7.56 -6.15 -0.45
C TYR A 89 7.02 -7.28 0.42
N LYS A 90 7.34 -8.52 0.08
CA LYS A 90 6.96 -9.70 0.84
C LYS A 90 7.45 -9.63 2.29
N ASP A 91 8.71 -9.27 2.48
CA ASP A 91 9.33 -9.19 3.80
C ASP A 91 8.85 -7.97 4.58
N ALA A 92 8.61 -6.86 3.87
CA ALA A 92 8.13 -5.62 4.49
C ALA A 92 6.71 -5.75 5.05
N PHE A 93 5.82 -6.46 4.34
CA PHE A 93 4.38 -6.48 4.66
C PHE A 93 3.83 -7.89 4.92
N ASP A 94 4.70 -8.90 4.99
CA ASP A 94 4.32 -10.31 5.13
C ASP A 94 3.25 -10.73 4.10
N ALA A 95 3.39 -10.22 2.87
CA ALA A 95 2.41 -10.38 1.81
C ALA A 95 3.09 -10.73 0.49
N VAL A 96 2.44 -11.57 -0.30
CA VAL A 96 2.90 -11.93 -1.63
C VAL A 96 2.47 -10.84 -2.63
N VAL A 97 3.40 -10.41 -3.48
CA VAL A 97 3.08 -9.53 -4.60
C VAL A 97 2.35 -10.34 -5.66
N GLU A 98 1.12 -9.98 -5.95
CA GLU A 98 0.39 -10.56 -7.05
C GLU A 98 0.87 -9.98 -8.37
N GLU A 99 1.14 -10.85 -9.35
CA GLU A 99 1.50 -10.37 -10.67
C GLU A 99 0.30 -9.70 -11.34
N ALA A 100 0.54 -8.56 -11.97
CA ALA A 100 -0.51 -7.78 -12.62
C ALA A 100 -0.94 -8.40 -13.96
N THR A 101 -1.27 -9.68 -13.97
CA THR A 101 -1.81 -10.38 -15.12
C THR A 101 -3.30 -10.59 -14.94
N GLY A 102 -4.10 -9.60 -15.29
CA GLY A 102 -5.54 -9.70 -15.18
C GLY A 102 -6.14 -9.32 -13.84
N GLY A 103 -5.35 -8.80 -12.91
CA GLY A 103 -5.78 -8.03 -11.75
C GLY A 103 -6.38 -8.80 -10.58
N ARG A 104 -7.38 -9.61 -10.73
CA ARG A 104 -8.05 -10.26 -9.61
C ARG A 104 -7.94 -11.77 -9.66
N PRO A 105 -7.84 -12.46 -8.48
CA PRO A 105 -8.05 -13.90 -8.44
C PRO A 105 -9.42 -14.19 -9.05
N THR A 106 -9.46 -15.11 -9.99
CA THR A 106 -10.72 -15.49 -10.65
C THR A 106 -11.22 -16.79 -10.06
N TYR A 107 -12.54 -16.87 -9.82
CA TYR A 107 -13.21 -18.11 -9.49
C TYR A 107 -13.42 -18.99 -10.74
N TYR A 108 -13.00 -18.49 -11.90
CA TYR A 108 -13.13 -19.13 -13.20
C TYR A 108 -11.74 -19.27 -13.84
N ASP A 109 -11.59 -20.23 -14.73
CA ASP A 109 -10.33 -20.49 -15.43
C ASP A 109 -9.93 -19.36 -16.38
N GLN A 110 -10.81 -18.41 -16.64
CA GLN A 110 -10.59 -17.28 -17.53
C GLN A 110 -10.53 -15.98 -16.74
N ALA A 111 -9.67 -15.07 -17.20
CA ALA A 111 -9.60 -13.73 -16.65
C ALA A 111 -10.94 -13.00 -16.83
N MET A 112 -11.42 -12.37 -15.76
CA MET A 112 -12.64 -11.58 -15.80
C MET A 112 -12.33 -10.15 -16.22
N LYS A 113 -13.18 -9.61 -17.11
CA LYS A 113 -13.13 -8.20 -17.51
C LYS A 113 -14.31 -7.46 -16.93
N GLN A 114 -14.09 -6.25 -16.49
CA GLN A 114 -15.16 -5.38 -16.04
C GLN A 114 -15.98 -4.91 -17.24
N THR A 115 -17.29 -5.09 -17.16
CA THR A 115 -18.22 -4.68 -18.21
C THR A 115 -19.37 -3.90 -17.58
N ALA A 116 -19.74 -2.78 -18.18
CA ALA A 116 -20.93 -2.01 -17.78
C ALA A 116 -22.18 -2.60 -18.46
N LEU A 117 -23.24 -2.77 -17.67
CA LEU A 117 -24.47 -3.36 -18.15
C LEU A 117 -25.66 -2.50 -17.70
N TRP A 118 -26.51 -2.09 -18.64
CA TRP A 118 -27.72 -1.33 -18.37
C TRP A 118 -28.91 -2.27 -18.30
N LEU A 119 -29.63 -2.28 -17.17
CA LEU A 119 -30.76 -3.16 -16.94
C LEU A 119 -32.00 -2.35 -16.50
N PRO A 120 -33.21 -2.79 -16.91
CA PRO A 120 -34.43 -2.25 -16.32
C PRO A 120 -34.49 -2.46 -14.82
N GLU A 121 -35.16 -1.55 -14.13
CA GLU A 121 -35.24 -1.57 -12.66
C GLU A 121 -35.81 -2.89 -12.13
N GLU A 122 -36.84 -3.46 -12.75
CA GLU A 122 -37.42 -4.73 -12.34
C GLU A 122 -36.43 -5.91 -12.43
N MET A 123 -35.53 -5.89 -13.39
CA MET A 123 -34.45 -6.90 -13.49
C MET A 123 -33.43 -6.73 -12.39
N ILE A 124 -33.08 -5.51 -12.04
CA ILE A 124 -32.17 -5.19 -10.94
C ILE A 124 -32.76 -5.68 -9.62
N THR A 125 -34.05 -5.42 -9.39
CA THR A 125 -34.77 -5.87 -8.18
C THR A 125 -34.76 -7.40 -8.10
N TRP A 126 -35.03 -8.08 -9.21
CA TRP A 126 -35.00 -9.53 -9.24
C TRP A 126 -33.60 -10.08 -8.89
N LEU A 127 -32.56 -9.49 -9.47
CA LEU A 127 -31.16 -9.90 -9.19
C LEU A 127 -30.78 -9.69 -7.71
N LYS A 128 -31.24 -8.59 -7.10
CA LYS A 128 -30.99 -8.32 -5.68
C LYS A 128 -31.64 -9.33 -4.73
N ASN A 129 -32.74 -9.94 -5.17
CA ASN A 129 -33.45 -10.94 -4.37
C ASN A 129 -32.86 -12.34 -4.50
N GLN A 130 -31.88 -12.55 -5.36
CA GLN A 130 -31.21 -13.83 -5.52
C GLN A 130 -30.13 -14.01 -4.46
N PRO A 131 -29.83 -15.29 -4.05
CA PRO A 131 -28.71 -15.54 -3.15
C PRO A 131 -27.38 -15.20 -3.83
N GLY A 132 -26.47 -14.65 -3.06
CA GLY A 132 -25.17 -14.20 -3.57
C GLY A 132 -25.19 -12.77 -4.12
N THR A 133 -24.13 -12.39 -4.81
CA THR A 133 -24.02 -11.07 -5.43
C THR A 133 -24.73 -11.03 -6.79
N MET A 134 -25.08 -9.83 -7.22
CA MET A 134 -25.65 -9.64 -8.57
C MET A 134 -24.73 -10.16 -9.66
N SER A 135 -23.43 -9.90 -9.52
CA SER A 135 -22.44 -10.35 -10.49
C SER A 135 -22.34 -11.86 -10.58
N GLU A 136 -22.41 -12.58 -9.45
CA GLU A 136 -22.42 -14.04 -9.42
C GLU A 136 -23.67 -14.62 -10.11
N THR A 137 -24.82 -14.05 -9.82
CA THR A 137 -26.09 -14.48 -10.41
C THR A 137 -26.06 -14.29 -11.94
N ILE A 138 -25.58 -13.14 -12.43
CA ILE A 138 -25.46 -12.89 -13.86
C ILE A 138 -24.50 -13.86 -14.53
N ARG A 139 -23.36 -14.13 -13.91
CA ARG A 139 -22.38 -15.09 -14.46
C ARG A 139 -22.94 -16.50 -14.53
N ASP A 140 -23.66 -16.94 -13.51
CA ASP A 140 -24.26 -18.27 -13.48
C ASP A 140 -25.33 -18.43 -14.54
N LEU A 141 -26.16 -17.41 -14.77
CA LEU A 141 -27.18 -17.40 -15.82
C LEU A 141 -26.54 -17.47 -17.21
N ILE A 142 -25.51 -16.70 -17.46
CA ILE A 142 -24.79 -16.70 -18.74
C ILE A 142 -24.11 -18.05 -18.97
N LYS A 143 -23.48 -18.61 -17.96
CA LYS A 143 -22.83 -19.90 -18.04
C LYS A 143 -23.81 -21.02 -18.34
N ALA A 144 -24.98 -20.98 -17.73
CA ALA A 144 -26.08 -21.94 -18.02
C ALA A 144 -26.59 -21.81 -19.46
N ALA A 145 -26.68 -20.58 -19.97
CA ALA A 145 -27.13 -20.34 -21.35
C ALA A 145 -26.08 -20.74 -22.39
N MET A 146 -24.81 -20.74 -22.04
CA MET A 146 -23.71 -21.14 -22.92
C MET A 146 -23.47 -22.65 -22.98
N SER A 147 -24.07 -23.39 -22.07
CA SER A 147 -23.91 -24.86 -21.96
C SER A 147 -24.75 -25.63 -22.96
#